data_2b13937f214e3be697529a784ed403d1
#
_entry.id   2b13937f214e3be697529a784ed403d1
#
_cell.length_a   1.000
_cell.length_b   1.000
_cell.length_c   1.000
_cell.angle_alpha   90.00
_cell.angle_beta   90.00
_cell.angle_gamma   90.00
#
_symmetry.space_group_name_H-M   'P 1'
#
loop_
_entity.id
_entity.type
_entity.pdbx_description
1 polymer ?
#
loop_
_entity_poly.entity_id
_entity_poly.type
_entity_poly.pdbx_seq_one_letter_code
_entity_poly.pdbx_strand_id
1 'polypeptide(L)'
;MKRSRVLIADDHSMVIDGLRGLLEPEYEVVGAVNDGRAVLPEVRRLQPDVVVIDISMPLLNGLDCTRQLRDAGCTAKILILTMHPDATLAQEALAAGASGYLLKSSPGSELKRALRDVLLGRTYLSTALTRDVGEVMGRMTSIHEDVWGHLTPRQREVLQLLAEGKSHKEVANILNISVKTAEYHKYAILDKLGLKTNAELVQYAIRHGIIAV
;
A
#
# COMPACT_ATOMS: atom_id res chain seq x y z
N MET A 1 28.24 6.96 -12.82
CA MET A 1 27.61 6.06 -11.82
C MET A 1 26.28 5.56 -12.39
N LYS A 2 25.90 4.32 -12.17
CA LYS A 2 24.60 3.78 -12.59
C LYS A 2 23.52 4.45 -11.74
N ARG A 3 22.46 5.00 -12.37
CA ARG A 3 21.33 5.58 -11.64
C ARG A 3 20.53 4.50 -10.97
N SER A 4 20.03 4.75 -9.77
CA SER A 4 19.11 3.80 -9.10
C SER A 4 17.78 3.75 -9.87
N ARG A 5 17.25 2.53 -9.99
CA ARG A 5 16.07 2.19 -10.77
C ARG A 5 14.81 2.29 -9.93
N VAL A 6 13.85 3.07 -10.37
CA VAL A 6 12.61 3.35 -9.64
C VAL A 6 11.41 2.80 -10.43
N LEU A 7 10.58 2.00 -9.78
CA LEU A 7 9.23 1.67 -10.25
C LEU A 7 8.22 2.53 -9.49
N ILE A 8 7.25 3.10 -10.20
CA ILE A 8 6.17 3.90 -9.61
C ILE A 8 4.88 3.09 -9.69
N ALA A 9 4.12 3.03 -8.59
CA ALA A 9 2.82 2.39 -8.50
C ALA A 9 1.82 3.39 -7.90
N ASP A 10 0.94 3.94 -8.74
CA ASP A 10 -0.06 4.94 -8.40
C ASP A 10 -1.17 4.89 -9.45
N ASP A 11 -2.43 4.94 -9.07
CA ASP A 11 -3.56 4.89 -10.00
C ASP A 11 -3.86 6.24 -10.66
N HIS A 12 -3.22 7.32 -10.20
CA HIS A 12 -3.37 8.66 -10.73
C HIS A 12 -2.27 8.98 -11.76
N SER A 13 -2.60 9.03 -13.05
CA SER A 13 -1.65 9.33 -14.13
C SER A 13 -0.91 10.66 -13.95
N MET A 14 -1.60 11.70 -13.47
CA MET A 14 -0.97 13.00 -13.19
C MET A 14 0.10 12.91 -12.09
N VAL A 15 -0.08 12.06 -11.08
CA VAL A 15 0.92 11.82 -10.03
C VAL A 15 2.12 11.11 -10.63
N ILE A 16 1.89 10.07 -11.45
CA ILE A 16 2.96 9.34 -12.15
C ILE A 16 3.80 10.29 -12.99
N ASP A 17 3.17 11.14 -13.80
CA ASP A 17 3.87 12.10 -14.67
C ASP A 17 4.66 13.13 -13.86
N GLY A 18 4.09 13.65 -12.79
CA GLY A 18 4.76 14.55 -11.87
C GLY A 18 5.98 13.91 -11.19
N LEU A 19 5.84 12.66 -10.73
CA LEU A 19 6.93 11.90 -10.13
C LEU A 19 8.03 11.58 -11.14
N ARG A 20 7.69 11.24 -12.40
CA ARG A 20 8.67 11.06 -13.47
C ARG A 20 9.50 12.33 -13.68
N GLY A 21 8.87 13.46 -13.93
CA GLY A 21 9.55 14.72 -14.13
C GLY A 21 10.47 15.13 -12.97
N LEU A 22 10.05 14.82 -11.74
CA LEU A 22 10.81 15.08 -10.54
C LEU A 22 12.03 14.15 -10.36
N LEU A 23 11.89 12.87 -10.72
CA LEU A 23 12.88 11.83 -10.41
C LEU A 23 13.89 11.59 -11.54
N GLU A 24 13.48 11.67 -12.82
CA GLU A 24 14.34 11.38 -13.98
C GLU A 24 15.69 12.12 -14.02
N PRO A 25 15.85 13.35 -13.47
CA PRO A 25 17.17 13.96 -13.39
C PRO A 25 18.20 13.18 -12.57
N GLU A 26 17.78 12.45 -11.52
CA GLU A 26 18.66 11.76 -10.58
C GLU A 26 18.53 10.23 -10.61
N TYR A 27 17.37 9.72 -11.02
CA TYR A 27 17.00 8.30 -11.02
C TYR A 27 16.62 7.81 -12.42
N GLU A 28 16.61 6.50 -12.61
CA GLU A 28 16.06 5.85 -13.80
C GLU A 28 14.65 5.34 -13.48
N VAL A 29 13.60 6.01 -13.96
CA VAL A 29 12.22 5.51 -13.83
C VAL A 29 11.99 4.40 -14.84
N VAL A 30 12.08 3.14 -14.38
CA VAL A 30 12.05 1.96 -15.23
C VAL A 30 10.66 1.51 -15.62
N GLY A 31 9.62 2.00 -14.95
CA GLY A 31 8.23 1.69 -15.27
C GLY A 31 7.25 2.40 -14.34
N ALA A 32 5.97 2.29 -14.68
CA ALA A 32 4.86 2.69 -13.83
C ALA A 32 3.71 1.70 -13.99
N VAL A 33 2.95 1.47 -12.93
CA VAL A 33 1.73 0.66 -12.89
C VAL A 33 0.63 1.43 -12.18
N ASN A 34 -0.62 1.15 -12.54
CA ASN A 34 -1.79 1.88 -12.05
C ASN A 34 -2.76 1.01 -11.22
N ASP A 35 -2.37 -0.21 -10.89
CA ASP A 35 -3.08 -1.09 -9.97
C ASP A 35 -2.10 -1.94 -9.15
N GLY A 36 -2.53 -2.36 -7.97
CA GLY A 36 -1.66 -3.09 -7.06
C GLY A 36 -1.32 -4.51 -7.52
N ARG A 37 -2.15 -5.15 -8.34
CA ARG A 37 -1.87 -6.52 -8.83
C ARG A 37 -0.77 -6.54 -9.88
N ALA A 38 -0.58 -5.44 -10.60
CA ALA A 38 0.50 -5.30 -11.56
C ALA A 38 1.88 -5.10 -10.91
N VAL A 39 1.93 -4.71 -9.63
CA VAL A 39 3.20 -4.35 -8.95
C VAL A 39 4.18 -5.53 -8.90
N LEU A 40 3.75 -6.69 -8.37
CA LEU A 40 4.64 -7.84 -8.19
C LEU A 40 5.19 -8.40 -9.52
N PRO A 41 4.37 -8.60 -10.57
CA PRO A 41 4.88 -8.99 -11.89
C PRO A 41 5.91 -8.00 -12.46
N GLU A 42 5.64 -6.70 -12.36
CA GLU A 42 6.54 -5.67 -12.88
C GLU A 42 7.83 -5.55 -12.07
N VAL A 43 7.79 -5.70 -10.75
CA VAL A 43 9.00 -5.77 -9.91
C VAL A 43 9.87 -6.96 -10.34
N ARG A 44 9.27 -8.12 -10.59
CA ARG A 44 10.01 -9.31 -11.07
C ARG A 44 10.63 -9.09 -12.43
N ARG A 45 9.92 -8.43 -13.34
CA ARG A 45 10.39 -8.15 -14.71
C ARG A 45 11.47 -7.07 -14.74
N LEU A 46 11.25 -5.99 -14.01
CA LEU A 46 12.08 -4.78 -14.08
C LEU A 46 13.23 -4.78 -13.08
N GLN A 47 13.16 -5.54 -11.99
CA GLN A 47 14.17 -5.59 -10.93
C GLN A 47 14.59 -4.17 -10.47
N PRO A 48 13.66 -3.34 -9.97
CA PRO A 48 13.96 -2.00 -9.50
C PRO A 48 14.79 -2.04 -8.20
N ASP A 49 15.53 -0.97 -7.92
CA ASP A 49 16.21 -0.77 -6.64
C ASP A 49 15.22 -0.27 -5.56
N VAL A 50 14.22 0.51 -6.00
CA VAL A 50 13.16 1.03 -5.13
C VAL A 50 11.81 1.06 -5.85
N VAL A 51 10.76 0.77 -5.11
CA VAL A 51 9.36 0.90 -5.57
C VAL A 51 8.70 2.00 -4.74
N VAL A 52 8.13 3.00 -5.42
CA VAL A 52 7.29 4.04 -4.82
C VAL A 52 5.85 3.58 -5.00
N ILE A 53 5.12 3.36 -3.89
CA ILE A 53 3.80 2.72 -3.92
C ILE A 53 2.78 3.62 -3.21
N ASP A 54 1.68 3.94 -3.90
CA ASP A 54 0.50 4.52 -3.24
C ASP A 54 -0.25 3.45 -2.43
N ILE A 55 -0.85 3.86 -1.30
CA ILE A 55 -1.69 2.96 -0.49
C ILE A 55 -3.01 2.66 -1.21
N SER A 56 -3.66 3.68 -1.74
CA SER A 56 -5.05 3.61 -2.22
C SER A 56 -5.13 3.19 -3.69
N MET A 57 -4.51 2.08 -4.05
CA MET A 57 -4.57 1.55 -5.42
C MET A 57 -5.71 0.54 -5.61
N PRO A 58 -6.32 0.48 -6.81
CA PRO A 58 -7.32 -0.51 -7.14
C PRO A 58 -6.77 -1.93 -7.17
N LEU A 59 -7.66 -2.91 -6.96
CA LEU A 59 -7.46 -4.36 -7.01
C LEU A 59 -6.59 -4.94 -5.89
N LEU A 60 -5.60 -4.20 -5.39
CA LEU A 60 -4.74 -4.55 -4.26
C LEU A 60 -4.09 -3.28 -3.72
N ASN A 61 -4.36 -2.93 -2.46
CA ASN A 61 -3.80 -1.74 -1.83
C ASN A 61 -2.29 -1.85 -1.59
N GLY A 62 -1.62 -0.70 -1.40
CA GLY A 62 -0.17 -0.64 -1.27
C GLY A 62 0.41 -1.37 -0.06
N LEU A 63 -0.36 -1.51 1.04
CA LEU A 63 0.10 -2.27 2.22
C LEU A 63 0.14 -3.76 1.93
N ASP A 64 -0.92 -4.32 1.32
CA ASP A 64 -0.94 -5.72 0.93
C ASP A 64 0.02 -6.01 -0.24
N CYS A 65 0.22 -5.05 -1.17
CA CYS A 65 1.31 -5.12 -2.14
C CYS A 65 2.68 -5.26 -1.46
N THR A 66 2.93 -4.43 -0.44
CA THR A 66 4.19 -4.46 0.31
C THR A 66 4.40 -5.83 0.96
N ARG A 67 3.38 -6.38 1.62
CA ARG A 67 3.43 -7.73 2.22
C ARG A 67 3.73 -8.79 1.16
N GLN A 68 2.99 -8.79 0.04
CA GLN A 68 3.20 -9.76 -1.05
C GLN A 68 4.60 -9.66 -1.67
N LEU A 69 5.15 -8.46 -1.82
CA LEU A 69 6.52 -8.27 -2.28
C LEU A 69 7.54 -8.89 -1.31
N ARG A 70 7.35 -8.69 0.00
CA ARG A 70 8.24 -9.29 1.03
C ARG A 70 8.11 -10.80 1.10
N ASP A 71 6.90 -11.34 1.07
CA ASP A 71 6.63 -12.78 1.03
C ASP A 71 7.24 -13.44 -0.21
N ALA A 72 7.30 -12.71 -1.33
CA ALA A 72 7.95 -13.15 -2.56
C ALA A 72 9.48 -13.01 -2.55
N GLY A 73 10.10 -12.60 -1.45
CA GLY A 73 11.55 -12.40 -1.31
C GLY A 73 12.10 -11.17 -2.03
N CYS A 74 11.26 -10.18 -2.35
CA CYS A 74 11.71 -8.95 -3.01
C CYS A 74 12.63 -8.14 -2.08
N THR A 75 13.82 -7.79 -2.59
CA THR A 75 14.84 -7.01 -1.87
C THR A 75 14.78 -5.51 -2.17
N ALA A 76 14.02 -5.09 -3.18
CA ALA A 76 13.83 -3.68 -3.50
C ALA A 76 13.36 -2.89 -2.27
N LYS A 77 13.82 -1.65 -2.13
CA LYS A 77 13.30 -0.75 -1.11
C LYS A 77 11.86 -0.38 -1.47
N ILE A 78 11.01 -0.21 -0.47
CA ILE A 78 9.61 0.17 -0.67
C ILE A 78 9.37 1.49 0.06
N LEU A 79 9.04 2.53 -0.70
CA LEU A 79 8.62 3.82 -0.18
C LEU A 79 7.12 3.99 -0.41
N ILE A 80 6.35 4.01 0.66
CA ILE A 80 4.93 4.35 0.59
C ILE A 80 4.78 5.85 0.37
N LEU A 81 3.96 6.21 -0.62
CA LEU A 81 3.62 7.61 -0.94
C LEU A 81 2.10 7.74 -0.92
N THR A 82 1.53 8.53 -0.01
CA THR A 82 0.09 8.52 0.26
C THR A 82 -0.46 9.88 0.66
N MET A 83 -1.79 10.07 0.52
CA MET A 83 -2.49 11.24 1.05
C MET A 83 -2.85 11.12 2.53
N HIS A 84 -2.72 9.94 3.17
CA HIS A 84 -3.17 9.69 4.53
C HIS A 84 -2.10 10.07 5.57
N PRO A 85 -2.30 11.17 6.35
CA PRO A 85 -1.40 11.56 7.44
C PRO A 85 -1.73 10.78 8.73
N ASP A 86 -1.70 9.45 8.67
CA ASP A 86 -2.08 8.56 9.77
C ASP A 86 -0.87 7.79 10.28
N ALA A 87 -0.56 7.99 11.57
CA ALA A 87 0.56 7.33 12.23
C ALA A 87 0.37 5.82 12.34
N THR A 88 -0.87 5.33 12.48
CA THR A 88 -1.18 3.90 12.54
C THR A 88 -0.92 3.23 11.20
N LEU A 89 -1.37 3.85 10.10
CA LEU A 89 -1.05 3.36 8.75
C LEU A 89 0.45 3.39 8.46
N ALA A 90 1.16 4.41 8.92
CA ALA A 90 2.62 4.48 8.78
C ALA A 90 3.32 3.31 9.50
N GLN A 91 2.87 2.98 10.71
CA GLN A 91 3.40 1.85 11.47
C GLN A 91 3.10 0.52 10.79
N GLU A 92 1.87 0.33 10.30
CA GLU A 92 1.52 -0.87 9.54
C GLU A 92 2.32 -1.03 8.26
N ALA A 93 2.57 0.08 7.55
CA ALA A 93 3.44 0.06 6.37
C ALA A 93 4.85 -0.43 6.71
N LEU A 94 5.44 0.09 7.80
CA LEU A 94 6.76 -0.36 8.27
C LEU A 94 6.72 -1.82 8.73
N ALA A 95 5.70 -2.24 9.46
CA ALA A 95 5.52 -3.64 9.89
C ALA A 95 5.32 -4.58 8.70
N ALA A 96 4.67 -4.12 7.62
CA ALA A 96 4.55 -4.83 6.36
C ALA A 96 5.89 -4.95 5.60
N GLY A 97 6.94 -4.23 6.02
CA GLY A 97 8.25 -4.25 5.40
C GLY A 97 8.56 -3.08 4.48
N ALA A 98 7.77 -1.98 4.54
CA ALA A 98 8.14 -0.75 3.86
C ALA A 98 9.44 -0.18 4.44
N SER A 99 10.23 0.47 3.60
CA SER A 99 11.46 1.17 3.98
C SER A 99 11.20 2.62 4.35
N GLY A 100 10.04 3.16 3.99
CA GLY A 100 9.65 4.51 4.36
C GLY A 100 8.19 4.80 4.06
N TYR A 101 7.71 5.90 4.64
CA TYR A 101 6.34 6.42 4.50
C TYR A 101 6.40 7.93 4.31
N LEU A 102 5.87 8.42 3.21
CA LEU A 102 5.90 9.81 2.80
C LEU A 102 4.51 10.29 2.40
N LEU A 103 4.16 11.53 2.74
CA LEU A 103 2.91 12.13 2.31
C LEU A 103 3.03 12.69 0.89
N LYS A 104 2.00 12.52 0.05
CA LYS A 104 1.90 13.13 -1.30
C LYS A 104 1.91 14.67 -1.24
N SER A 105 1.51 15.26 -0.10
CA SER A 105 1.57 16.70 0.15
C SER A 105 2.97 17.21 0.48
N SER A 106 3.94 16.32 0.70
CA SER A 106 5.33 16.72 0.99
C SER A 106 5.99 17.36 -0.24
N PRO A 107 6.89 18.34 -0.04
CA PRO A 107 7.67 18.92 -1.12
C PRO A 107 8.48 17.87 -1.88
N GLY A 108 8.67 18.05 -3.19
CA GLY A 108 9.46 17.13 -4.01
C GLY A 108 10.91 16.94 -3.55
N SER A 109 11.49 17.91 -2.86
CA SER A 109 12.80 17.78 -2.20
C SER A 109 12.79 16.75 -1.07
N GLU A 110 11.66 16.60 -0.36
CA GLU A 110 11.49 15.60 0.70
C GLU A 110 11.42 14.20 0.10
N LEU A 111 10.72 14.00 -1.04
CA LEU A 111 10.71 12.73 -1.77
C LEU A 111 12.13 12.31 -2.19
N LYS A 112 12.91 13.22 -2.75
CA LYS A 112 14.31 12.94 -3.13
C LYS A 112 15.18 12.57 -1.93
N ARG A 113 14.97 13.21 -0.78
CA ARG A 113 15.63 12.86 0.47
C ARG A 113 15.20 11.47 0.95
N ALA A 114 13.90 11.19 0.96
CA ALA A 114 13.36 9.89 1.36
C ALA A 114 13.94 8.76 0.50
N LEU A 115 13.97 8.92 -0.83
CA LEU A 115 14.57 7.94 -1.73
C LEU A 115 16.05 7.69 -1.44
N ARG A 116 16.83 8.74 -1.21
CA ARG A 116 18.25 8.61 -0.85
C ARG A 116 18.44 7.83 0.46
N ASP A 117 17.64 8.17 1.49
CA ASP A 117 17.75 7.52 2.79
C ASP A 117 17.33 6.04 2.72
N VAL A 118 16.23 5.69 2.06
CA VAL A 118 15.80 4.29 1.93
C VAL A 118 16.77 3.46 1.10
N LEU A 119 17.37 4.01 0.04
CA LEU A 119 18.38 3.35 -0.77
C LEU A 119 19.67 3.08 0.02
N LEU A 120 19.99 3.93 1.00
CA LEU A 120 21.08 3.71 1.95
C LEU A 120 20.73 2.73 3.09
N GLY A 121 19.52 2.15 3.07
CA GLY A 121 19.05 1.22 4.09
C GLY A 121 18.51 1.86 5.36
N ARG A 122 18.27 3.17 5.35
CA ARG A 122 17.67 3.90 6.47
C ARG A 122 16.15 3.84 6.34
N THR A 123 15.44 3.85 7.46
CA THR A 123 13.99 4.04 7.48
C THR A 123 13.66 5.53 7.35
N TYR A 124 12.66 5.87 6.54
CA TYR A 124 12.22 7.25 6.37
C TYR A 124 10.75 7.42 6.77
N LEU A 125 10.48 8.44 7.56
CA LEU A 125 9.11 8.89 7.88
C LEU A 125 8.98 10.37 7.53
N SER A 126 7.84 10.74 6.94
CA SER A 126 7.54 12.14 6.66
C SER A 126 7.66 12.99 7.92
N THR A 127 8.29 14.16 7.79
CA THR A 127 8.51 15.08 8.92
C THR A 127 7.21 15.49 9.61
N ALA A 128 6.10 15.52 8.88
CA ALA A 128 4.78 15.80 9.43
C ALA A 128 4.31 14.70 10.41
N LEU A 129 4.78 13.48 10.26
CA LEU A 129 4.36 12.32 11.08
C LEU A 129 5.33 11.98 12.21
N THR A 130 6.54 12.51 12.19
CA THR A 130 7.60 12.12 13.16
C THR A 130 7.24 12.42 14.60
N ARG A 131 6.45 13.47 14.87
CA ARG A 131 5.98 13.80 16.22
C ARG A 131 4.94 12.79 16.71
N ASP A 132 3.93 12.51 15.90
CA ASP A 132 2.80 11.64 16.24
C ASP A 132 3.25 10.18 16.36
N VAL A 133 4.11 9.72 15.46
CA VAL A 133 4.68 8.36 15.50
C VAL A 133 5.57 8.16 16.73
N GLY A 134 6.36 9.17 17.13
CA GLY A 134 7.18 9.11 18.36
C GLY A 134 6.33 8.94 19.61
N GLU A 135 5.21 9.63 19.73
CA GLU A 135 4.26 9.48 20.84
C GLU A 135 3.54 8.14 20.83
N VAL A 136 3.15 7.66 19.64
CA VAL A 136 2.48 6.36 19.47
C VAL A 136 3.46 5.20 19.72
N MET A 137 4.69 5.27 19.22
CA MET A 137 5.73 4.26 19.52
C MET A 137 6.07 4.18 21.01
N GLY A 138 6.04 5.33 21.72
CA GLY A 138 6.25 5.36 23.19
C GLY A 138 5.10 4.74 23.99
N ARG A 139 3.91 4.64 23.42
CA ARG A 139 2.72 4.03 24.05
C ARG A 139 2.53 2.55 23.66
N MET A 140 3.25 2.04 22.67
CA MET A 140 3.04 0.71 22.09
C MET A 140 3.76 -0.43 22.83
N THR A 141 3.65 -0.50 24.18
CA THR A 141 3.78 -1.78 24.89
C THR A 141 2.46 -2.55 25.00
N SER A 142 1.36 -2.04 24.46
CA SER A 142 0.07 -2.72 24.53
C SER A 142 -0.85 -2.32 23.38
N ILE A 143 -1.29 -3.32 22.65
CA ILE A 143 -2.40 -3.34 21.68
C ILE A 143 -2.03 -2.79 20.29
N HIS A 144 -1.50 -3.68 19.41
CA HIS A 144 -1.74 -3.59 17.99
C HIS A 144 -3.25 -3.82 17.76
N GLU A 145 -4.04 -2.78 17.74
CA GLU A 145 -5.32 -2.86 17.03
C GLU A 145 -4.94 -2.97 15.55
N ASP A 146 -4.96 -4.20 15.03
CA ASP A 146 -4.79 -4.48 13.60
C ASP A 146 -5.89 -3.70 12.87
N VAL A 147 -5.53 -2.64 12.15
CA VAL A 147 -6.46 -1.81 11.35
C VAL A 147 -7.34 -2.69 10.45
N TRP A 148 -6.90 -3.90 10.18
CA TRP A 148 -7.57 -4.89 9.34
C TRP A 148 -8.42 -5.91 10.13
N GLY A 149 -8.61 -5.73 11.45
CA GLY A 149 -9.51 -6.55 12.25
C GLY A 149 -9.21 -8.05 12.22
N HIS A 150 -7.95 -8.45 12.30
CA HIS A 150 -7.52 -9.86 12.25
C HIS A 150 -7.93 -10.60 10.95
N LEU A 151 -8.16 -9.89 9.85
CA LEU A 151 -8.45 -10.51 8.57
C LEU A 151 -7.21 -11.21 8.00
N THR A 152 -7.42 -12.41 7.45
CA THR A 152 -6.36 -13.08 6.68
C THR A 152 -6.01 -12.28 5.41
N PRO A 153 -4.82 -12.46 4.80
CA PRO A 153 -4.48 -11.80 3.54
C PRO A 153 -5.56 -11.97 2.48
N ARG A 154 -6.13 -13.17 2.36
CA ARG A 154 -7.19 -13.45 1.40
C ARG A 154 -8.50 -12.72 1.71
N GLN A 155 -8.84 -12.59 2.99
CA GLN A 155 -10.01 -11.83 3.41
C GLN A 155 -9.83 -10.33 3.11
N ARG A 156 -8.64 -9.77 3.27
CA ARG A 156 -8.34 -8.37 2.90
C ARG A 156 -8.52 -8.11 1.41
N GLU A 157 -7.99 -8.99 0.55
CA GLU A 157 -8.21 -8.90 -0.89
C GLU A 157 -9.71 -8.94 -1.26
N VAL A 158 -10.45 -9.86 -0.67
CA VAL A 158 -11.91 -9.96 -0.89
C VAL A 158 -12.63 -8.71 -0.39
N LEU A 159 -12.28 -8.20 0.81
CA LEU A 159 -12.85 -6.98 1.39
C LEU A 159 -12.65 -5.80 0.44
N GLN A 160 -11.44 -5.59 -0.04
CA GLN A 160 -11.13 -4.49 -0.95
C GLN A 160 -11.95 -4.57 -2.24
N LEU A 161 -11.94 -5.72 -2.91
CA LEU A 161 -12.69 -5.88 -4.16
C LEU A 161 -14.20 -5.69 -4.00
N LEU A 162 -14.76 -6.16 -2.87
CA LEU A 162 -16.18 -5.92 -2.56
C LEU A 162 -16.44 -4.44 -2.27
N ALA A 163 -15.53 -3.76 -1.57
CA ALA A 163 -15.63 -2.33 -1.30
C ALA A 163 -15.48 -1.47 -2.58
N GLU A 164 -14.72 -1.94 -3.56
CA GLU A 164 -14.64 -1.37 -4.92
C GLU A 164 -15.91 -1.65 -5.78
N GLY A 165 -16.93 -2.29 -5.20
CA GLY A 165 -18.20 -2.57 -5.88
C GLY A 165 -18.18 -3.82 -6.78
N LYS A 166 -17.13 -4.67 -6.70
CA LYS A 166 -17.09 -5.92 -7.48
C LYS A 166 -18.12 -6.91 -6.98
N SER A 167 -18.82 -7.55 -7.91
CA SER A 167 -19.70 -8.69 -7.62
C SER A 167 -18.89 -9.92 -7.18
N HIS A 168 -19.53 -10.87 -6.48
CA HIS A 168 -18.87 -12.13 -6.10
C HIS A 168 -18.28 -12.89 -7.29
N LYS A 169 -18.90 -12.77 -8.48
CA LYS A 169 -18.40 -13.40 -9.71
C LYS A 169 -17.11 -12.73 -10.20
N GLU A 170 -17.05 -11.41 -10.15
CA GLU A 170 -15.84 -10.65 -10.50
C GLU A 170 -14.71 -10.91 -9.48
N VAL A 171 -15.03 -10.88 -8.18
CA VAL A 171 -14.07 -11.25 -7.12
C VAL A 171 -13.52 -12.65 -7.35
N ALA A 172 -14.39 -13.62 -7.65
CA ALA A 172 -14.00 -15.00 -7.93
C ALA A 172 -13.03 -15.10 -9.12
N ASN A 173 -13.33 -14.38 -10.21
CA ASN A 173 -12.48 -14.33 -11.39
C ASN A 173 -11.11 -13.67 -11.09
N ILE A 174 -11.12 -12.49 -10.45
CA ILE A 174 -9.89 -11.75 -10.13
C ILE A 174 -8.98 -12.57 -9.21
N LEU A 175 -9.57 -13.26 -8.25
CA LEU A 175 -8.84 -14.01 -7.23
C LEU A 175 -8.60 -15.48 -7.60
N ASN A 176 -9.10 -15.94 -8.75
CA ASN A 176 -9.04 -17.33 -9.21
C ASN A 176 -9.57 -18.33 -8.15
N ILE A 177 -10.78 -18.07 -7.65
CA ILE A 177 -11.51 -18.92 -6.70
C ILE A 177 -12.93 -19.19 -7.19
N SER A 178 -13.67 -20.07 -6.53
CA SER A 178 -15.08 -20.25 -6.82
C SER A 178 -15.92 -19.08 -6.29
N VAL A 179 -17.06 -18.81 -6.94
CA VAL A 179 -18.04 -17.81 -6.46
C VAL A 179 -18.47 -18.12 -5.03
N LYS A 180 -18.72 -19.40 -4.72
CA LYS A 180 -19.08 -19.87 -3.38
C LYS A 180 -17.98 -19.56 -2.34
N THR A 181 -16.72 -19.64 -2.74
CA THR A 181 -15.58 -19.29 -1.86
C THR A 181 -15.53 -17.77 -1.63
N ALA A 182 -15.80 -16.95 -2.65
CA ALA A 182 -15.89 -15.50 -2.50
C ALA A 182 -17.03 -15.09 -1.54
N GLU A 183 -18.20 -15.71 -1.67
CA GLU A 183 -19.33 -15.52 -0.75
C GLU A 183 -18.96 -15.94 0.69
N TYR A 184 -18.34 -17.09 0.86
CA TYR A 184 -17.88 -17.55 2.18
C TYR A 184 -16.96 -16.53 2.84
N HIS A 185 -15.97 -16.01 2.10
CA HIS A 185 -15.07 -14.98 2.63
C HIS A 185 -15.82 -13.72 3.01
N LYS A 186 -16.78 -13.26 2.21
CA LYS A 186 -17.62 -12.10 2.55
C LYS A 186 -18.30 -12.26 3.89
N TYR A 187 -19.00 -13.37 4.10
CA TYR A 187 -19.72 -13.60 5.36
C TYR A 187 -18.75 -13.72 6.54
N ALA A 188 -17.62 -14.38 6.36
CA ALA A 188 -16.58 -14.47 7.39
C ALA A 188 -15.95 -13.10 7.73
N ILE A 189 -15.83 -12.19 6.75
CA ILE A 189 -15.38 -10.81 6.96
C ILE A 189 -16.42 -10.04 7.78
N LEU A 190 -17.69 -10.08 7.36
CA LEU A 190 -18.77 -9.39 8.06
C LEU A 190 -18.87 -9.83 9.52
N ASP A 191 -18.80 -11.13 9.79
CA ASP A 191 -18.82 -11.70 11.13
C ASP A 191 -17.63 -11.22 11.96
N LYS A 192 -16.40 -11.34 11.44
CA LYS A 192 -15.18 -10.91 12.14
C LYS A 192 -15.14 -9.42 12.48
N LEU A 193 -15.68 -8.58 11.59
CA LEU A 193 -15.69 -7.13 11.77
C LEU A 193 -16.95 -6.63 12.48
N GLY A 194 -17.89 -7.50 12.81
CA GLY A 194 -19.17 -7.15 13.43
C GLY A 194 -20.09 -6.33 12.49
N LEU A 195 -19.91 -6.45 11.17
CA LEU A 195 -20.67 -5.72 10.15
C LEU A 195 -21.87 -6.54 9.69
N LYS A 196 -22.95 -5.87 9.28
CA LYS A 196 -24.19 -6.54 8.86
C LYS A 196 -24.50 -6.38 7.38
N THR A 197 -23.97 -5.33 6.75
CA THR A 197 -24.35 -4.93 5.38
C THR A 197 -23.14 -4.63 4.51
N ASN A 198 -23.32 -4.68 3.19
CA ASN A 198 -22.29 -4.23 2.24
C ASN A 198 -21.97 -2.73 2.41
N ALA A 199 -22.96 -1.91 2.75
CA ALA A 199 -22.74 -0.49 2.98
C ALA A 199 -21.78 -0.25 4.15
N GLU A 200 -21.97 -0.99 5.25
CA GLU A 200 -21.05 -0.94 6.40
C GLU A 200 -19.64 -1.42 6.03
N LEU A 201 -19.54 -2.44 5.16
CA LEU A 201 -18.25 -2.93 4.66
C LEU A 201 -17.53 -1.85 3.85
N VAL A 202 -18.23 -1.15 2.95
CA VAL A 202 -17.67 -0.03 2.18
C VAL A 202 -17.24 1.11 3.11
N GLN A 203 -18.07 1.49 4.07
CA GLN A 203 -17.72 2.52 5.07
C GLN A 203 -16.50 2.13 5.89
N TYR A 204 -16.40 0.85 6.27
CA TYR A 204 -15.23 0.32 6.96
C TYR A 204 -13.98 0.47 6.09
N ALA A 205 -14.05 0.05 4.83
CA ALA A 205 -12.93 0.12 3.89
C ALA A 205 -12.43 1.56 3.65
N ILE A 206 -13.35 2.52 3.53
CA ILE A 206 -13.02 3.95 3.40
C ILE A 206 -12.34 4.47 4.68
N ARG A 207 -12.94 4.20 5.84
CA ARG A 207 -12.44 4.67 7.14
C ARG A 207 -11.01 4.21 7.43
N HIS A 208 -10.68 3.00 6.98
CA HIS A 208 -9.36 2.40 7.18
C HIS A 208 -8.42 2.58 5.98
N GLY A 209 -8.75 3.45 5.03
CA GLY A 209 -7.88 3.76 3.89
C GLY A 209 -7.60 2.60 2.93
N ILE A 210 -8.50 1.57 2.93
CA ILE A 210 -8.39 0.41 2.04
C ILE A 210 -8.73 0.81 0.61
N ILE A 211 -9.73 1.69 0.48
CA ILE A 211 -10.12 2.32 -0.79
C ILE A 211 -10.23 3.83 -0.60
N ALA A 212 -9.97 4.59 -1.66
CA ALA A 212 -10.27 6.03 -1.74
C ALA A 212 -11.73 6.25 -2.14
N VAL A 213 -12.25 7.46 -1.86
CA VAL A 213 -13.59 7.91 -2.32
C VAL A 213 -13.42 8.85 -3.50
#